data_ac6657df26623a79b2b8337a434c54e6
#
_entry.id   ac6657df26623a79b2b8337a434c54e6
#
_cell.length_a   1.000
_cell.length_b   1.000
_cell.length_c   1.000
_cell.angle_alpha   90.00
_cell.angle_beta   90.00
_cell.angle_gamma   90.00
#
_symmetry.space_group_name_H-M   'P 1'
#
loop_
_entity.id
_entity.type
_entity.pdbx_description
1 polymer ?
#
loop_
_entity_poly.entity_id
_entity_poly.type
_entity_poly.pdbx_seq_one_letter_code
_entity_poly.pdbx_strand_id
1 'polypeptide(L)'
;MRIFSYRNKRAVRRALLIALCVAVGLLLLLLCRFIYLGRYVVYEDGAVHFDFTQKLAPTGNVAEAPDPAEFPFETVLDAQTETPDGEQPMQKLTGYYISTRMLANDIDAVRAALDESDDYNAVVIDVKSIYGNFYYSTELAGADTASADVVDITRVDALIKSLTARQDLTVIARVPAFSDPVYALAHQSEGLPLYSGALWTDDNGCYWLNPYSNGVQSYLSAIALELSQLGFDEVLFDNFYFPDSDRISWTSDEITRDGAVLDAAENIKDNLFGNGIRVCFGTSAPAVAAYADRIFVASDEPDEAAWLVEAMHQTLSDTAAQIVFLTDSRDTRFEACGVIRPLLQTGG
;
A
#
# COMPACT_ATOMS: atom_id res chain seq x y z
N MET A 1 -67.96 5.99 -17.02
CA MET A 1 -67.56 7.33 -16.66
C MET A 1 -66.26 7.71 -17.39
N ARG A 2 -66.31 8.52 -18.47
CA ARG A 2 -65.10 8.98 -19.18
C ARG A 2 -64.71 10.35 -18.60
N ILE A 3 -63.73 10.36 -17.68
CA ILE A 3 -63.45 11.53 -16.86
C ILE A 3 -62.43 12.52 -17.49
N PHE A 4 -61.80 12.22 -18.63
CA PHE A 4 -60.87 13.17 -19.24
C PHE A 4 -61.01 13.24 -20.76
N SER A 5 -61.26 14.46 -21.26
CA SER A 5 -61.20 14.84 -22.69
C SER A 5 -59.74 14.73 -23.18
N TYR A 6 -59.50 14.36 -24.45
CA TYR A 6 -58.23 14.21 -25.11
C TYR A 6 -57.29 15.45 -24.98
N ARG A 7 -57.86 16.64 -24.90
CA ARG A 7 -57.16 17.92 -24.66
C ARG A 7 -56.54 17.97 -23.26
N ASN A 8 -57.21 17.45 -22.25
CA ASN A 8 -56.70 17.42 -20.88
C ASN A 8 -55.56 16.42 -20.69
N LYS A 9 -55.49 15.31 -21.44
CA LYS A 9 -54.39 14.34 -21.38
C LYS A 9 -53.07 14.94 -21.85
N ARG A 10 -53.07 15.84 -22.83
CA ARG A 10 -51.83 16.54 -23.26
C ARG A 10 -51.38 17.58 -22.24
N ALA A 11 -52.31 18.29 -21.62
CA ALA A 11 -52.00 19.27 -20.57
C ALA A 11 -51.43 18.54 -19.32
N VAL A 12 -52.02 17.42 -18.89
CA VAL A 12 -51.53 16.59 -17.77
C VAL A 12 -50.17 16.01 -18.08
N ARG A 13 -49.91 15.49 -19.30
CA ARG A 13 -48.56 15.00 -19.67
C ARG A 13 -47.50 16.11 -19.63
N ARG A 14 -47.83 17.32 -20.10
CA ARG A 14 -46.93 18.48 -20.04
C ARG A 14 -46.66 18.89 -18.60
N ALA A 15 -47.69 18.94 -17.77
CA ALA A 15 -47.54 19.23 -16.35
C ALA A 15 -46.70 18.19 -15.62
N LEU A 16 -46.88 16.88 -15.91
CA LEU A 16 -46.05 15.80 -15.39
C LEU A 16 -44.59 15.90 -15.83
N LEU A 17 -44.33 16.23 -17.11
CA LEU A 17 -42.97 16.43 -17.61
C LEU A 17 -42.30 17.63 -16.94
N ILE A 18 -42.98 18.72 -16.75
CA ILE A 18 -42.47 19.91 -16.05
C ILE A 18 -42.18 19.55 -14.59
N ALA A 19 -43.07 18.85 -13.90
CA ALA A 19 -42.88 18.42 -12.52
C ALA A 19 -41.68 17.46 -12.40
N LEU A 20 -41.49 16.54 -13.36
CA LEU A 20 -40.35 15.66 -13.43
C LEU A 20 -39.04 16.44 -13.63
N CYS A 21 -39.01 17.41 -14.56
CA CYS A 21 -37.81 18.22 -14.77
C CYS A 21 -37.47 19.08 -13.54
N VAL A 22 -38.46 19.60 -12.84
CA VAL A 22 -38.26 20.35 -11.58
C VAL A 22 -37.71 19.40 -10.50
N ALA A 23 -38.27 18.21 -10.37
CA ALA A 23 -37.79 17.21 -9.39
C ALA A 23 -36.35 16.78 -9.68
N VAL A 24 -35.98 16.52 -10.94
CA VAL A 24 -34.59 16.20 -11.35
C VAL A 24 -33.68 17.40 -11.09
N GLY A 25 -34.08 18.60 -11.39
CA GLY A 25 -33.33 19.82 -11.10
C GLY A 25 -33.05 20.00 -9.60
N LEU A 26 -34.08 19.79 -8.77
CA LEU A 26 -33.90 19.80 -7.30
C LEU A 26 -32.98 18.70 -6.79
N LEU A 27 -33.08 17.50 -7.36
CA LEU A 27 -32.18 16.37 -7.00
C LEU A 27 -30.74 16.71 -7.36
N LEU A 28 -30.49 17.27 -8.53
CA LEU A 28 -29.16 17.71 -8.95
C LEU A 28 -28.59 18.81 -8.03
N LEU A 29 -29.43 19.78 -7.64
CA LEU A 29 -29.06 20.83 -6.71
C LEU A 29 -28.71 20.26 -5.32
N LEU A 30 -29.48 19.29 -4.84
CA LEU A 30 -29.18 18.58 -3.58
C LEU A 30 -27.90 17.79 -3.67
N LEU A 31 -27.65 17.11 -4.79
CA LEU A 31 -26.42 16.37 -5.04
C LEU A 31 -25.20 17.32 -5.06
N CYS A 32 -25.29 18.44 -5.81
CA CYS A 32 -24.25 19.45 -5.84
C CYS A 32 -23.99 20.04 -4.44
N ARG A 33 -25.06 20.30 -3.68
CA ARG A 33 -24.95 20.77 -2.30
C ARG A 33 -24.30 19.72 -1.39
N PHE A 34 -24.65 18.45 -1.54
CA PHE A 34 -24.05 17.35 -0.77
C PHE A 34 -22.55 17.23 -1.07
N ILE A 35 -22.16 17.24 -2.34
CA ILE A 35 -20.74 17.22 -2.77
C ILE A 35 -20.00 18.47 -2.23
N TYR A 36 -20.64 19.65 -2.29
CA TYR A 36 -20.04 20.87 -1.79
C TYR A 36 -19.86 20.86 -0.27
N LEU A 37 -20.86 20.41 0.48
CA LEU A 37 -20.80 20.32 1.95
C LEU A 37 -19.85 19.21 2.43
N GLY A 38 -19.71 18.14 1.67
CA GLY A 38 -18.77 17.05 1.96
C GLY A 38 -17.31 17.50 2.07
N ARG A 39 -16.97 18.65 1.49
CA ARG A 39 -15.62 19.26 1.59
C ARG A 39 -15.30 19.89 2.95
N TYR A 40 -16.33 20.12 3.77
CA TYR A 40 -16.21 20.79 5.06
C TYR A 40 -16.57 19.85 6.24
N VAL A 41 -16.70 18.54 5.95
CA VAL A 41 -16.97 17.54 6.98
C VAL A 41 -15.69 17.19 7.68
N VAL A 42 -15.63 17.44 8.98
CA VAL A 42 -14.56 17.02 9.88
C VAL A 42 -15.14 16.02 10.86
N TYR A 43 -14.46 14.89 11.02
CA TYR A 43 -14.80 13.88 12.01
C TYR A 43 -13.91 14.10 13.24
N GLU A 44 -14.50 14.55 14.33
CA GLU A 44 -13.82 14.77 15.59
C GLU A 44 -14.62 14.10 16.70
N ASP A 45 -13.97 13.30 17.55
CA ASP A 45 -14.57 12.58 18.69
C ASP A 45 -15.82 11.73 18.37
N GLY A 46 -15.86 11.09 17.19
CA GLY A 46 -17.00 10.27 16.78
C GLY A 46 -18.26 11.08 16.39
N ALA A 47 -18.17 12.39 16.30
CA ALA A 47 -19.21 13.28 15.82
C ALA A 47 -18.81 13.95 14.48
N VAL A 48 -19.81 14.21 13.63
CA VAL A 48 -19.62 14.89 12.35
C VAL A 48 -19.80 16.40 12.58
N HIS A 49 -18.75 17.17 12.34
CA HIS A 49 -18.77 18.63 12.37
C HIS A 49 -18.53 19.21 10.97
N PHE A 50 -19.14 20.37 10.69
CA PHE A 50 -18.88 21.13 9.47
C PHE A 50 -17.98 22.31 9.81
N ASP A 51 -16.72 22.27 9.39
CA ASP A 51 -15.79 23.39 9.55
C ASP A 51 -15.69 24.19 8.24
N PHE A 52 -16.38 25.34 8.21
CA PHE A 52 -16.34 26.28 7.08
C PHE A 52 -15.13 27.23 7.11
N THR A 53 -14.28 27.13 8.13
CA THR A 53 -13.11 28.00 8.26
C THR A 53 -11.88 27.39 7.59
N GLN A 54 -11.92 26.11 7.19
CA GLN A 54 -10.87 25.47 6.43
C GLN A 54 -10.61 26.25 5.14
N LYS A 55 -9.45 26.88 5.05
CA LYS A 55 -8.95 27.43 3.79
C LYS A 55 -8.61 26.25 2.90
N LEU A 56 -9.48 25.98 1.90
CA LEU A 56 -9.13 25.09 0.80
C LEU A 56 -7.81 25.62 0.22
N ALA A 57 -6.77 24.79 0.24
CA ALA A 57 -5.50 25.16 -0.35
C ALA A 57 -5.73 25.55 -1.81
N PRO A 58 -5.23 26.70 -2.26
CA PRO A 58 -5.33 27.07 -3.66
C PRO A 58 -4.59 26.01 -4.46
N THR A 59 -5.23 25.47 -5.48
CA THR A 59 -4.61 24.60 -6.48
C THR A 59 -3.36 25.31 -6.99
N GLY A 60 -2.17 24.83 -6.64
CA GLY A 60 -0.93 25.33 -7.23
C GLY A 60 0.13 25.96 -6.30
N ASN A 61 0.00 25.89 -4.99
CA ASN A 61 1.14 26.24 -4.10
C ASN A 61 1.41 25.05 -3.18
N VAL A 62 2.62 24.54 -3.26
CA VAL A 62 3.22 23.69 -2.25
C VAL A 62 3.05 24.39 -0.91
N ALA A 63 2.22 23.86 -0.02
CA ALA A 63 2.19 24.29 1.35
C ALA A 63 3.60 24.03 1.90
N GLU A 64 4.20 25.09 2.44
CA GLU A 64 5.45 24.99 3.21
C GLU A 64 5.27 23.85 4.22
N ALA A 65 6.17 22.85 4.15
CA ALA A 65 6.11 21.67 5.00
C ALA A 65 5.98 22.10 6.47
N PRO A 66 5.11 21.49 7.28
CA PRO A 66 5.11 21.72 8.70
C PRO A 66 6.51 21.42 9.24
N ASP A 67 6.96 22.30 10.15
CA ASP A 67 8.26 22.22 10.81
C ASP A 67 8.44 20.79 11.39
N PRO A 68 9.54 20.09 11.11
CA PRO A 68 9.77 18.71 11.59
C PRO A 68 9.79 18.57 13.13
N ALA A 69 9.57 19.66 13.87
CA ALA A 69 9.53 19.69 15.32
C ALA A 69 8.23 19.14 15.95
N GLU A 70 7.18 18.79 15.19
CA GLU A 70 5.90 18.31 15.76
C GLU A 70 5.74 16.77 15.80
N PHE A 71 6.71 16.01 15.31
CA PHE A 71 6.75 14.59 15.58
C PHE A 71 7.69 14.32 16.75
N PRO A 72 7.21 13.78 17.89
CA PRO A 72 8.07 13.44 19.02
C PRO A 72 8.86 12.15 18.74
N PHE A 73 9.63 12.13 17.68
CA PHE A 73 10.72 11.19 17.53
C PHE A 73 12.01 11.91 17.91
N GLU A 74 12.37 11.85 19.19
CA GLU A 74 13.75 11.99 19.56
C GLU A 74 14.52 10.86 18.88
N THR A 75 15.09 11.16 17.72
CA THR A 75 16.15 10.36 17.13
C THR A 75 17.32 10.42 18.13
N VAL A 76 17.41 9.40 18.96
CA VAL A 76 18.68 9.12 19.65
C VAL A 76 19.63 8.61 18.56
N LEU A 77 20.21 9.58 17.84
CA LEU A 77 21.39 9.36 17.03
C LEU A 77 22.58 9.26 18.00
N ASP A 78 22.70 8.12 18.67
CA ASP A 78 24.00 7.74 19.20
C ASP A 78 24.80 7.22 18.00
N ALA A 79 25.57 8.12 17.42
CA ALA A 79 26.49 7.82 16.34
C ALA A 79 27.60 6.91 16.89
N GLN A 80 27.34 5.62 16.90
CA GLN A 80 28.41 4.64 16.87
C GLN A 80 28.51 4.16 15.43
N THR A 81 29.47 4.76 14.72
CA THR A 81 29.98 4.29 13.45
C THR A 81 30.69 2.95 13.70
N GLU A 82 29.93 1.88 13.83
CA GLU A 82 30.44 0.55 13.62
C GLU A 82 30.02 0.16 12.21
N THR A 83 31.00 0.10 11.33
CA THR A 83 30.89 -0.62 10.05
C THR A 83 30.39 -2.02 10.40
N PRO A 84 29.24 -2.52 9.87
CA PRO A 84 28.81 -3.87 10.16
C PRO A 84 29.85 -4.82 9.57
N ASP A 85 30.64 -5.43 10.46
CA ASP A 85 31.48 -6.56 10.13
C ASP A 85 30.58 -7.70 9.64
N GLY A 86 30.68 -8.04 8.35
CA GLY A 86 30.14 -9.25 7.77
C GLY A 86 28.67 -9.22 7.40
N GLU A 87 28.28 -8.43 6.40
CA GLU A 87 27.08 -8.72 5.62
C GLU A 87 27.20 -10.17 5.11
N GLN A 88 26.37 -11.05 5.66
CA GLN A 88 26.27 -12.39 5.12
C GLN A 88 25.82 -12.28 3.65
N PRO A 89 26.48 -13.02 2.74
CA PRO A 89 26.10 -12.96 1.33
C PRO A 89 24.61 -13.27 1.21
N MET A 90 23.92 -12.45 0.45
CA MET A 90 22.49 -12.58 0.24
C MET A 90 22.20 -13.93 -0.42
N GLN A 91 21.38 -14.74 0.19
CA GLN A 91 21.04 -16.06 -0.34
C GLN A 91 19.81 -16.01 -1.23
N LYS A 92 19.75 -16.90 -2.20
CA LYS A 92 18.55 -17.12 -3.03
C LYS A 92 17.41 -17.62 -2.14
N LEU A 93 16.24 -17.02 -2.27
CA LEU A 93 15.07 -17.35 -1.49
C LEU A 93 14.23 -18.45 -2.16
N THR A 94 13.80 -19.41 -1.37
CA THR A 94 12.79 -20.40 -1.76
C THR A 94 11.83 -20.54 -0.58
N GLY A 95 10.52 -20.33 -0.83
CA GLY A 95 9.62 -20.34 0.31
C GLY A 95 8.18 -20.07 -0.02
N TYR A 96 7.47 -19.58 0.99
CA TYR A 96 6.03 -19.48 0.97
C TYR A 96 5.53 -18.07 1.26
N TYR A 97 4.38 -17.76 0.67
CA TYR A 97 3.63 -16.52 0.86
C TYR A 97 2.37 -16.79 1.68
N ILE A 98 2.17 -15.98 2.72
CA ILE A 98 1.01 -16.03 3.61
C ILE A 98 0.23 -14.72 3.43
N SER A 99 -0.93 -14.80 2.79
CA SER A 99 -1.78 -13.64 2.56
C SER A 99 -2.62 -13.28 3.78
N THR A 100 -3.10 -12.03 3.84
CA THR A 100 -4.09 -11.58 4.85
C THR A 100 -5.32 -12.48 4.87
N ARG A 101 -5.74 -13.00 3.71
CA ARG A 101 -6.87 -13.94 3.61
C ARG A 101 -6.59 -15.27 4.30
N MET A 102 -5.37 -15.81 4.18
CA MET A 102 -4.98 -17.03 4.89
C MET A 102 -4.96 -16.83 6.40
N LEU A 103 -4.43 -15.69 6.86
CA LEU A 103 -4.41 -15.32 8.28
C LEU A 103 -5.83 -15.17 8.86
N ALA A 104 -6.75 -14.59 8.09
CA ALA A 104 -8.13 -14.36 8.51
C ALA A 104 -8.97 -15.63 8.50
N ASN A 105 -8.78 -16.51 7.51
CA ASN A 105 -9.64 -17.69 7.35
C ASN A 105 -9.26 -18.85 8.28
N ASP A 106 -7.97 -19.21 8.35
CA ASP A 106 -7.53 -20.36 9.14
C ASP A 106 -6.03 -20.31 9.46
N ILE A 107 -5.69 -19.65 10.55
CA ILE A 107 -4.30 -19.56 11.01
C ILE A 107 -3.74 -20.92 11.50
N ASP A 108 -4.60 -21.87 11.89
CA ASP A 108 -4.15 -23.21 12.26
C ASP A 108 -3.72 -24.00 11.04
N ALA A 109 -4.47 -23.87 9.92
CA ALA A 109 -4.05 -24.47 8.65
C ALA A 109 -2.74 -23.86 8.15
N VAL A 110 -2.53 -22.54 8.33
CA VAL A 110 -1.25 -21.88 8.02
C VAL A 110 -0.10 -22.52 8.81
N ARG A 111 -0.27 -22.68 10.13
CA ARG A 111 0.76 -23.31 10.99
C ARG A 111 1.04 -24.74 10.60
N ALA A 112 -0.03 -25.53 10.42
CA ALA A 112 0.11 -26.93 10.02
C ALA A 112 0.82 -27.08 8.67
N ALA A 113 0.49 -26.23 7.69
CA ALA A 113 1.14 -26.27 6.38
C ALA A 113 2.62 -25.88 6.45
N LEU A 114 3.00 -24.92 7.31
CA LEU A 114 4.41 -24.57 7.54
C LEU A 114 5.18 -25.72 8.21
N ASP A 115 4.56 -26.39 9.18
CA ASP A 115 5.16 -27.53 9.92
C ASP A 115 5.32 -28.78 9.02
N GLU A 116 4.44 -28.95 8.03
CA GLU A 116 4.48 -30.04 7.06
C GLU A 116 5.38 -29.75 5.85
N SER A 117 5.78 -28.50 5.67
CA SER A 117 6.61 -28.08 4.53
C SER A 117 8.09 -28.27 4.84
N ASP A 118 8.79 -28.89 3.91
CA ASP A 118 10.23 -29.07 3.95
C ASP A 118 10.91 -28.14 2.93
N ASP A 119 12.22 -27.93 3.08
CA ASP A 119 13.10 -27.28 2.10
C ASP A 119 12.72 -25.82 1.72
N TYR A 120 12.31 -25.00 2.70
CA TYR A 120 12.14 -23.56 2.50
C TYR A 120 13.05 -22.75 3.44
N ASN A 121 13.54 -21.61 2.93
CA ASN A 121 14.39 -20.70 3.69
C ASN A 121 13.80 -19.28 3.80
N ALA A 122 12.57 -19.09 3.29
CA ALA A 122 11.90 -17.78 3.36
C ALA A 122 10.39 -17.90 3.56
N VAL A 123 9.83 -16.94 4.29
CA VAL A 123 8.38 -16.75 4.40
C VAL A 123 8.06 -15.28 4.23
N VAL A 124 7.16 -14.97 3.30
CA VAL A 124 6.57 -13.64 3.11
C VAL A 124 5.21 -13.60 3.77
N ILE A 125 4.96 -12.62 4.62
CA ILE A 125 3.69 -12.46 5.35
C ILE A 125 3.09 -11.11 5.01
N ASP A 126 1.82 -11.08 4.58
CA ASP A 126 1.04 -9.86 4.52
C ASP A 126 0.74 -9.35 5.93
N VAL A 127 1.43 -8.33 6.37
CA VAL A 127 1.22 -7.70 7.68
C VAL A 127 0.29 -6.49 7.61
N LYS A 128 -0.05 -6.05 6.40
CA LYS A 128 -0.97 -4.93 6.15
C LYS A 128 -1.77 -5.20 4.87
N SER A 129 -3.06 -4.84 4.88
CA SER A 129 -3.90 -4.95 3.70
C SER A 129 -3.83 -3.72 2.79
N ILE A 130 -4.25 -3.85 1.52
CA ILE A 130 -4.43 -2.72 0.60
C ILE A 130 -5.49 -1.71 1.06
N TYR A 131 -6.31 -2.07 2.05
CA TYR A 131 -7.31 -1.20 2.68
C TYR A 131 -6.78 -0.42 3.88
N GLY A 132 -5.48 -0.52 4.19
CA GLY A 132 -4.82 0.23 5.26
C GLY A 132 -4.82 -0.45 6.63
N ASN A 133 -5.48 -1.60 6.80
CA ASN A 133 -5.53 -2.28 8.09
C ASN A 133 -4.29 -3.13 8.34
N PHE A 134 -3.73 -3.04 9.54
CA PHE A 134 -2.64 -3.87 10.01
C PHE A 134 -3.15 -5.21 10.55
N TYR A 135 -2.42 -6.28 10.29
CA TYR A 135 -2.72 -7.66 10.71
C TYR A 135 -1.81 -8.12 11.85
N TYR A 136 -1.23 -7.20 12.58
CA TYR A 136 -0.47 -7.43 13.81
C TYR A 136 -0.75 -6.28 14.81
N SER A 137 -0.35 -6.44 16.06
CA SER A 137 -0.46 -5.37 17.06
C SER A 137 0.58 -4.30 16.75
N THR A 138 0.12 -3.20 16.13
CA THR A 138 0.97 -2.05 15.81
C THR A 138 0.86 -0.98 16.89
N GLU A 139 1.97 -0.27 17.15
CA GLU A 139 2.05 0.89 18.05
C GLU A 139 2.05 2.20 17.27
N LEU A 140 1.96 2.16 15.94
CA LEU A 140 1.95 3.35 15.09
C LEU A 140 0.71 4.20 15.34
N ALA A 141 0.92 5.47 15.61
CA ALA A 141 -0.17 6.43 15.87
C ALA A 141 -1.10 6.56 14.65
N GLY A 142 -2.41 6.46 14.89
CA GLY A 142 -3.41 6.58 13.82
C GLY A 142 -3.54 5.36 12.91
N ALA A 143 -2.81 4.27 13.19
CA ALA A 143 -2.95 3.04 12.44
C ALA A 143 -4.17 2.24 12.92
N ASP A 144 -4.89 1.66 11.96
CA ASP A 144 -6.02 0.77 12.24
C ASP A 144 -5.60 -0.70 12.11
N THR A 145 -5.81 -1.48 13.16
CA THR A 145 -5.68 -2.95 13.09
C THR A 145 -6.94 -3.57 12.47
N ALA A 146 -6.79 -4.72 11.83
CA ALA A 146 -7.93 -5.49 11.36
C ALA A 146 -8.83 -5.87 12.54
N SER A 147 -10.16 -5.80 12.33
CA SER A 147 -11.11 -6.05 13.40
C SER A 147 -11.05 -7.51 13.88
N ALA A 148 -11.38 -7.74 15.15
CA ALA A 148 -11.41 -9.08 15.74
C ALA A 148 -12.42 -10.03 15.05
N ASP A 149 -13.43 -9.48 14.36
CA ASP A 149 -14.37 -10.25 13.55
C ASP A 149 -13.74 -10.78 12.24
N VAL A 150 -12.61 -10.19 11.81
CA VAL A 150 -11.90 -10.56 10.60
C VAL A 150 -10.74 -11.50 10.90
N VAL A 151 -9.93 -11.19 11.92
CA VAL A 151 -8.72 -11.94 12.26
C VAL A 151 -8.41 -11.87 13.76
N ASP A 152 -7.89 -12.97 14.31
CA ASP A 152 -7.36 -12.98 15.67
C ASP A 152 -5.90 -12.47 15.67
N ILE A 153 -5.74 -11.18 15.91
CA ILE A 153 -4.44 -10.50 15.92
C ILE A 153 -3.47 -11.15 16.90
N THR A 154 -3.94 -11.57 18.10
CA THR A 154 -3.05 -12.23 19.09
C THR A 154 -2.42 -13.50 18.54
N ARG A 155 -3.19 -14.25 17.73
CA ARG A 155 -2.67 -15.47 17.10
C ARG A 155 -1.71 -15.16 15.95
N VAL A 156 -1.93 -14.06 15.22
CA VAL A 156 -0.99 -13.59 14.18
C VAL A 156 0.31 -13.14 14.83
N ASP A 157 0.26 -12.34 15.90
CA ASP A 157 1.45 -11.93 16.67
C ASP A 157 2.25 -13.14 17.16
N ALA A 158 1.55 -14.17 17.66
CA ALA A 158 2.19 -15.40 18.10
C ALA A 158 2.81 -16.19 16.92
N LEU A 159 2.23 -16.16 15.73
CA LEU A 159 2.81 -16.73 14.52
C LEU A 159 4.06 -15.95 14.10
N ILE A 160 3.97 -14.63 13.98
CA ILE A 160 5.11 -13.75 13.63
C ILE A 160 6.26 -14.03 14.58
N LYS A 161 6.02 -13.96 15.89
CA LYS A 161 7.04 -14.23 16.91
C LYS A 161 7.69 -15.61 16.77
N SER A 162 6.93 -16.64 16.39
CA SER A 162 7.47 -17.99 16.22
C SER A 162 8.35 -18.09 14.97
N LEU A 163 8.02 -17.37 13.91
CA LEU A 163 8.79 -17.37 12.66
C LEU A 163 10.05 -16.52 12.78
N THR A 164 9.96 -15.31 13.33
CA THR A 164 11.11 -14.40 13.49
C THR A 164 12.13 -14.90 14.53
N ALA A 165 11.77 -15.87 15.38
CA ALA A 165 12.71 -16.53 16.28
C ALA A 165 13.59 -17.60 15.59
N ARG A 166 13.27 -17.99 14.35
CA ARG A 166 14.02 -19.01 13.59
C ARG A 166 15.23 -18.39 12.91
N GLN A 167 16.41 -18.92 13.19
CA GLN A 167 17.69 -18.46 12.62
C GLN A 167 17.97 -19.01 11.21
N ASP A 168 17.23 -20.03 10.79
CA ASP A 168 17.34 -20.70 9.49
C ASP A 168 16.37 -20.15 8.45
N LEU A 169 15.58 -19.14 8.82
CA LEU A 169 14.49 -18.61 8.02
C LEU A 169 14.63 -17.10 7.81
N THR A 170 14.49 -16.63 6.57
CA THR A 170 14.33 -15.22 6.26
C THR A 170 12.83 -14.88 6.33
N VAL A 171 12.44 -14.02 7.25
CA VAL A 171 11.04 -13.61 7.45
C VAL A 171 10.84 -12.21 6.90
N ILE A 172 9.95 -12.10 5.94
CA ILE A 172 9.72 -10.89 5.13
C ILE A 172 8.31 -10.37 5.40
N ALA A 173 8.22 -9.13 5.86
CA ALA A 173 6.94 -8.45 6.02
C ALA A 173 6.53 -7.78 4.70
N ARG A 174 5.37 -8.12 4.14
CA ARG A 174 4.83 -7.44 2.95
C ARG A 174 3.83 -6.37 3.36
N VAL A 175 4.07 -5.17 2.85
CA VAL A 175 3.31 -3.95 3.15
C VAL A 175 2.97 -3.26 1.83
N PRO A 176 1.68 -3.04 1.49
CA PRO A 176 1.32 -2.16 0.39
C PRO A 176 1.86 -0.75 0.63
N ALA A 177 2.70 -0.24 -0.29
CA ALA A 177 3.36 1.04 -0.12
C ALA A 177 2.38 2.22 -0.24
N PHE A 178 1.73 2.32 -1.39
CA PHE A 178 0.96 3.51 -1.72
C PHE A 178 -0.55 3.30 -1.72
N SER A 179 -1.04 2.07 -1.56
CA SER A 179 -2.47 1.79 -1.38
C SER A 179 -2.80 1.76 0.12
N ASP A 180 -3.39 2.86 0.63
CA ASP A 180 -3.73 3.00 2.04
C ASP A 180 -4.89 3.99 2.25
N PRO A 181 -6.14 3.53 2.20
CA PRO A 181 -7.30 4.37 2.46
C PRO A 181 -7.35 4.97 3.86
N VAL A 182 -6.86 4.27 4.89
CA VAL A 182 -6.88 4.75 6.29
C VAL A 182 -5.97 5.96 6.43
N TYR A 183 -4.71 5.83 6.02
CA TYR A 183 -3.76 6.94 6.06
C TYR A 183 -4.17 8.09 5.15
N ALA A 184 -4.61 7.81 3.91
CA ALA A 184 -5.03 8.82 2.95
C ALA A 184 -6.21 9.67 3.44
N LEU A 185 -7.18 9.07 4.16
CA LEU A 185 -8.31 9.80 4.73
C LEU A 185 -7.91 10.68 5.91
N ALA A 186 -6.97 10.21 6.74
CA ALA A 186 -6.43 10.98 7.85
C ALA A 186 -5.50 12.11 7.38
N HIS A 187 -4.78 11.91 6.27
CA HIS A 187 -3.77 12.83 5.71
C HIS A 187 -4.05 13.15 4.24
N GLN A 188 -5.19 13.83 3.97
CA GLN A 188 -5.70 14.04 2.60
C GLN A 188 -4.73 14.78 1.67
N SER A 189 -3.87 15.64 2.21
CA SER A 189 -2.83 16.34 1.43
C SER A 189 -1.74 15.42 0.90
N GLU A 190 -1.61 14.23 1.47
CA GLU A 190 -0.60 13.24 1.12
C GLU A 190 -1.12 12.14 0.19
N GLY A 191 -2.42 12.14 -0.09
CA GLY A 191 -3.02 11.26 -1.09
C GLY A 191 -2.90 11.80 -2.51
N LEU A 192 -2.99 10.91 -3.51
CA LEU A 192 -3.01 11.29 -4.92
C LEU A 192 -4.33 12.02 -5.26
N PRO A 193 -4.28 13.28 -5.76
CA PRO A 193 -5.47 14.05 -6.02
C PRO A 193 -6.03 13.85 -7.44
N LEU A 194 -7.33 13.95 -7.57
CA LEU A 194 -8.01 14.22 -8.85
C LEU A 194 -7.92 15.70 -9.19
N TYR A 195 -8.20 16.08 -10.43
CA TYR A 195 -8.34 17.48 -10.85
C TYR A 195 -9.46 18.24 -10.12
N SER A 196 -10.39 17.54 -9.50
CA SER A 196 -11.42 18.13 -8.63
C SER A 196 -10.93 18.46 -7.21
N GLY A 197 -9.75 18.04 -6.84
CA GLY A 197 -9.20 18.10 -5.49
C GLY A 197 -9.65 16.98 -4.54
N ALA A 198 -10.51 16.05 -5.01
CA ALA A 198 -10.82 14.82 -4.26
C ALA A 198 -9.68 13.81 -4.41
N LEU A 199 -9.58 12.86 -3.47
CA LEU A 199 -8.62 11.77 -3.57
C LEU A 199 -8.94 10.83 -4.75
N TRP A 200 -7.91 10.36 -5.43
CA TRP A 200 -8.02 9.35 -6.47
C TRP A 200 -8.16 7.95 -5.85
N THR A 201 -8.97 7.11 -6.49
CA THR A 201 -9.14 5.69 -6.12
C THR A 201 -8.86 4.79 -7.31
N ASP A 202 -8.28 3.64 -7.03
CA ASP A 202 -8.15 2.54 -7.98
C ASP A 202 -9.48 1.78 -8.20
N ASP A 203 -9.43 0.71 -8.99
CA ASP A 203 -10.59 -0.13 -9.29
C ASP A 203 -11.08 -0.96 -8.07
N ASN A 204 -10.23 -1.12 -7.04
CA ASN A 204 -10.61 -1.74 -5.76
C ASN A 204 -11.26 -0.74 -4.80
N GLY A 205 -11.36 0.53 -5.20
CA GLY A 205 -11.86 1.62 -4.36
C GLY A 205 -10.88 2.10 -3.30
N CYS A 206 -9.60 1.73 -3.42
CA CYS A 206 -8.56 2.13 -2.50
C CYS A 206 -8.01 3.51 -2.86
N TYR A 207 -7.87 4.38 -1.87
CA TYR A 207 -7.12 5.64 -2.02
C TYR A 207 -5.63 5.34 -2.05
N TRP A 208 -4.90 6.11 -2.86
CA TRP A 208 -3.47 5.98 -3.03
C TRP A 208 -2.73 7.19 -2.49
N LEU A 209 -1.59 6.92 -1.87
CA LEU A 209 -0.69 7.91 -1.31
C LEU A 209 0.23 8.48 -2.40
N ASN A 210 0.66 9.72 -2.20
CA ASN A 210 1.60 10.38 -3.10
C ASN A 210 3.05 9.92 -2.80
N PRO A 211 3.72 9.20 -3.70
CA PRO A 211 5.10 8.75 -3.47
C PRO A 211 6.09 9.88 -3.16
N TYR A 212 5.86 11.07 -3.71
CA TYR A 212 6.72 12.26 -3.54
C TYR A 212 6.47 13.00 -2.22
N SER A 213 5.55 12.53 -1.38
CA SER A 213 5.30 13.13 -0.07
C SER A 213 6.31 12.64 0.96
N ASN A 214 7.02 13.58 1.61
CA ASN A 214 7.91 13.26 2.73
C ASN A 214 7.16 12.59 3.89
N GLY A 215 5.89 12.96 4.13
CA GLY A 215 5.06 12.33 5.16
C GLY A 215 4.78 10.87 4.84
N VAL A 216 4.46 10.53 3.58
CA VAL A 216 4.28 9.15 3.11
C VAL A 216 5.57 8.34 3.26
N GLN A 217 6.72 8.89 2.82
CA GLN A 217 8.01 8.23 2.93
C GLN A 217 8.41 7.98 4.40
N SER A 218 8.15 8.96 5.27
CA SER A 218 8.37 8.83 6.72
C SER A 218 7.45 7.79 7.36
N TYR A 219 6.18 7.75 6.95
CA TYR A 219 5.22 6.75 7.41
C TYR A 219 5.65 5.32 7.04
N LEU A 220 6.06 5.10 5.78
CA LEU A 220 6.56 3.80 5.34
C LEU A 220 7.84 3.41 6.08
N SER A 221 8.74 4.36 6.30
CA SER A 221 9.96 4.13 7.10
C SER A 221 9.63 3.77 8.55
N ALA A 222 8.63 4.41 9.17
CA ALA A 222 8.20 4.09 10.54
C ALA A 222 7.61 2.67 10.63
N ILE A 223 6.82 2.24 9.64
CA ILE A 223 6.34 0.84 9.56
C ILE A 223 7.52 -0.12 9.52
N ALA A 224 8.51 0.11 8.66
CA ALA A 224 9.68 -0.76 8.55
C ALA A 224 10.50 -0.84 9.84
N LEU A 225 10.66 0.28 10.56
CA LEU A 225 11.33 0.31 11.86
C LEU A 225 10.60 -0.53 12.92
N GLU A 226 9.27 -0.44 12.97
CA GLU A 226 8.47 -1.29 13.87
C GLU A 226 8.62 -2.77 13.51
N LEU A 227 8.58 -3.12 12.22
CA LEU A 227 8.77 -4.48 11.74
C LEU A 227 10.17 -5.03 12.06
N SER A 228 11.21 -4.19 11.97
CA SER A 228 12.56 -4.54 12.41
C SER A 228 12.60 -4.91 13.92
N GLN A 229 11.90 -4.14 14.75
CA GLN A 229 11.79 -4.42 16.20
C GLN A 229 11.02 -5.70 16.51
N LEU A 230 10.09 -6.10 15.63
CA LEU A 230 9.39 -7.39 15.72
C LEU A 230 10.23 -8.57 15.22
N GLY A 231 11.44 -8.32 14.70
CA GLY A 231 12.39 -9.32 14.28
C GLY A 231 12.28 -9.77 12.82
N PHE A 232 11.57 -9.00 11.96
CA PHE A 232 11.60 -9.25 10.54
C PHE A 232 12.97 -8.93 9.95
N ASP A 233 13.44 -9.78 9.03
CA ASP A 233 14.72 -9.60 8.34
C ASP A 233 14.62 -8.61 7.19
N GLU A 234 13.47 -8.60 6.50
CA GLU A 234 13.23 -7.79 5.32
C GLU A 234 11.82 -7.18 5.35
N VAL A 235 11.66 -5.96 4.83
CA VAL A 235 10.38 -5.36 4.51
C VAL A 235 10.21 -5.31 2.99
N LEU A 236 9.11 -5.82 2.49
CA LEU A 236 8.70 -5.74 1.09
C LEU A 236 7.60 -4.69 0.95
N PHE A 237 7.96 -3.53 0.44
CA PHE A 237 6.99 -2.52 0.01
C PHE A 237 6.42 -2.90 -1.35
N ASP A 238 5.21 -3.45 -1.34
CA ASP A 238 4.51 -3.87 -2.55
C ASP A 238 3.64 -2.74 -3.15
N ASN A 239 3.14 -2.94 -4.38
CA ASN A 239 2.47 -1.87 -5.12
C ASN A 239 3.35 -0.62 -5.24
N PHE A 240 4.66 -0.81 -5.45
CA PHE A 240 5.65 0.25 -5.47
C PHE A 240 5.78 0.86 -6.87
N TYR A 241 4.73 1.55 -7.29
CA TYR A 241 4.65 2.23 -8.59
C TYR A 241 3.67 3.42 -8.52
N PHE A 242 3.77 4.34 -9.48
CA PHE A 242 2.78 5.39 -9.66
C PHE A 242 1.65 4.86 -10.56
N PRO A 243 0.37 4.97 -10.16
CA PRO A 243 -0.75 4.45 -10.96
C PRO A 243 -0.83 5.11 -12.33
N ASP A 244 -1.01 4.31 -13.38
CA ASP A 244 -1.22 4.80 -14.74
C ASP A 244 -2.68 5.26 -14.91
N SER A 245 -2.92 6.54 -14.60
CA SER A 245 -4.22 7.17 -14.75
C SER A 245 -4.07 8.64 -15.15
N ASP A 246 -4.77 9.04 -16.20
CA ASP A 246 -4.87 10.43 -16.62
C ASP A 246 -5.80 11.26 -15.73
N ARG A 247 -6.57 10.61 -14.83
CA ARG A 247 -7.45 11.26 -13.87
C ARG A 247 -6.69 11.85 -12.68
N ILE A 248 -5.48 11.36 -12.39
CA ILE A 248 -4.64 11.88 -11.32
C ILE A 248 -4.07 13.24 -11.72
N SER A 249 -4.37 14.25 -10.89
CA SER A 249 -3.81 15.59 -11.06
C SER A 249 -2.36 15.61 -10.59
N TRP A 250 -1.43 15.41 -11.51
CA TRP A 250 0.00 15.53 -11.27
C TRP A 250 0.53 16.77 -11.98
N THR A 251 0.92 17.78 -11.22
CA THR A 251 1.30 19.10 -11.75
C THR A 251 2.74 19.50 -11.42
N SER A 252 3.57 18.57 -10.96
CA SER A 252 4.97 18.88 -10.71
C SER A 252 5.74 19.02 -12.03
N ASP A 253 6.28 20.21 -12.28
CA ASP A 253 7.21 20.45 -13.39
C ASP A 253 8.65 20.01 -13.03
N GLU A 254 8.90 19.70 -11.76
CA GLU A 254 10.23 19.39 -11.23
C GLU A 254 10.53 17.88 -11.29
N ILE A 255 9.51 17.04 -11.13
CA ILE A 255 9.68 15.59 -11.08
C ILE A 255 8.57 14.87 -11.86
N THR A 256 8.94 13.84 -12.59
CA THR A 256 8.00 12.95 -13.27
C THR A 256 7.33 11.98 -12.27
N ARG A 257 6.24 11.30 -12.68
CA ARG A 257 5.60 10.26 -11.86
C ARG A 257 6.56 9.13 -11.49
N ASP A 258 7.35 8.66 -12.46
CA ASP A 258 8.38 7.65 -12.22
C ASP A 258 9.49 8.20 -11.32
N GLY A 259 9.88 9.47 -11.52
CA GLY A 259 10.84 10.14 -10.64
C GLY A 259 10.38 10.20 -9.19
N ALA A 260 9.09 10.43 -8.94
CA ALA A 260 8.52 10.43 -7.60
C ALA A 260 8.63 9.07 -6.89
N VAL A 261 8.50 7.97 -7.66
CA VAL A 261 8.70 6.61 -7.15
C VAL A 261 10.16 6.34 -6.84
N LEU A 262 11.08 6.82 -7.69
CA LEU A 262 12.52 6.68 -7.44
C LEU A 262 12.98 7.48 -6.24
N ASP A 263 12.49 8.72 -6.09
CA ASP A 263 12.73 9.56 -4.91
C ASP A 263 12.24 8.89 -3.62
N ALA A 264 11.06 8.28 -3.66
CA ALA A 264 10.54 7.51 -2.53
C ALA A 264 11.43 6.30 -2.19
N ALA A 265 11.91 5.55 -3.20
CA ALA A 265 12.78 4.40 -2.99
C ALA A 265 14.11 4.81 -2.34
N GLU A 266 14.74 5.86 -2.85
CA GLU A 266 15.98 6.43 -2.32
C GLU A 266 15.80 6.89 -0.87
N ASN A 267 14.82 7.74 -0.61
CA ASN A 267 14.59 8.30 0.73
C ASN A 267 14.21 7.24 1.77
N ILE A 268 13.38 6.25 1.41
CA ILE A 268 13.04 5.14 2.32
C ILE A 268 14.29 4.33 2.62
N LYS A 269 15.11 4.02 1.62
CA LYS A 269 16.36 3.28 1.81
C LYS A 269 17.33 4.03 2.72
N ASP A 270 17.49 5.34 2.51
CA ASP A 270 18.35 6.20 3.32
C ASP A 270 17.85 6.32 4.77
N ASN A 271 16.53 6.49 4.97
CA ASN A 271 15.92 6.56 6.30
C ASN A 271 16.11 5.27 7.10
N LEU A 272 16.25 4.14 6.43
CA LEU A 272 16.39 2.82 7.06
C LEU A 272 17.84 2.33 7.11
N PHE A 273 18.78 3.14 6.62
CA PHE A 273 20.19 2.77 6.64
C PHE A 273 20.67 2.52 8.08
N GLY A 274 21.34 1.39 8.31
CA GLY A 274 21.87 1.01 9.62
C GLY A 274 20.85 0.44 10.62
N ASN A 275 19.57 0.32 10.26
CA ASN A 275 18.52 -0.19 11.17
C ASN A 275 18.36 -1.73 11.14
N GLY A 276 19.22 -2.43 10.41
CA GLY A 276 19.28 -3.91 10.41
C GLY A 276 18.18 -4.62 9.62
N ILE A 277 17.23 -3.88 9.03
CA ILE A 277 16.18 -4.43 8.15
C ILE A 277 16.54 -4.17 6.68
N ARG A 278 16.42 -5.19 5.82
CA ARG A 278 16.56 -5.02 4.37
C ARG A 278 15.31 -4.43 3.76
N VAL A 279 15.50 -3.53 2.79
CA VAL A 279 14.41 -2.85 2.09
C VAL A 279 14.22 -3.44 0.70
N CYS A 280 13.06 -4.00 0.46
CA CYS A 280 12.68 -4.64 -0.79
C CYS A 280 11.48 -3.95 -1.41
N PHE A 281 11.42 -3.92 -2.74
CA PHE A 281 10.30 -3.31 -3.45
C PHE A 281 9.60 -4.30 -4.38
N GLY A 282 8.27 -4.28 -4.35
CA GLY A 282 7.40 -5.03 -5.26
C GLY A 282 7.11 -4.21 -6.51
N THR A 283 7.92 -4.41 -7.55
CA THR A 283 7.84 -3.62 -8.79
C THR A 283 8.49 -4.36 -9.97
N SER A 284 8.03 -4.07 -11.18
CA SER A 284 8.68 -4.48 -12.43
C SER A 284 9.56 -3.39 -13.05
N ALA A 285 9.73 -2.23 -12.38
CA ALA A 285 10.50 -1.11 -12.86
C ALA A 285 12.01 -1.30 -12.56
N PRO A 286 12.90 -1.53 -13.58
CA PRO A 286 14.32 -1.81 -13.34
C PRO A 286 15.06 -0.67 -12.62
N ALA A 287 14.62 0.58 -12.81
CA ALA A 287 15.26 1.74 -12.19
C ALA A 287 15.19 1.74 -10.66
N VAL A 288 14.14 1.14 -10.08
CA VAL A 288 13.98 1.01 -8.62
C VAL A 288 14.98 0.03 -8.02
N ALA A 289 15.49 -0.91 -8.82
CA ALA A 289 16.42 -1.92 -8.36
C ALA A 289 17.74 -1.34 -7.79
N ALA A 290 18.11 -0.12 -8.20
CA ALA A 290 19.30 0.56 -7.68
C ALA A 290 19.21 0.91 -6.19
N TYR A 291 18.01 1.02 -5.65
CA TYR A 291 17.73 1.40 -4.26
C TYR A 291 17.24 0.22 -3.40
N ALA A 292 17.14 -0.98 -3.99
CA ALA A 292 16.59 -2.16 -3.34
C ALA A 292 17.68 -3.13 -2.88
N ASP A 293 17.45 -3.79 -1.74
CA ASP A 293 18.19 -5.01 -1.41
C ASP A 293 17.71 -6.17 -2.27
N ARG A 294 16.37 -6.27 -2.48
CA ARG A 294 15.74 -7.22 -3.41
C ARG A 294 14.58 -6.58 -4.15
N ILE A 295 14.29 -7.11 -5.33
CA ILE A 295 13.09 -6.81 -6.10
C ILE A 295 12.19 -8.04 -6.09
N PHE A 296 10.91 -7.83 -5.74
CA PHE A 296 9.88 -8.84 -5.81
C PHE A 296 8.97 -8.56 -7.01
N VAL A 297 8.70 -9.59 -7.79
CA VAL A 297 7.86 -9.49 -8.99
C VAL A 297 6.77 -10.56 -8.94
N ALA A 298 5.52 -10.12 -8.96
CA ALA A 298 4.38 -11.03 -9.10
C ALA A 298 4.16 -11.30 -10.61
N SER A 299 4.50 -12.50 -11.07
CA SER A 299 4.29 -12.90 -12.46
C SER A 299 4.25 -14.43 -12.59
N ASP A 300 3.30 -14.93 -13.39
CA ASP A 300 3.22 -16.33 -13.80
C ASP A 300 3.68 -16.54 -15.26
N GLU A 301 4.16 -15.47 -15.91
CA GLU A 301 4.61 -15.47 -17.31
C GLU A 301 6.14 -15.64 -17.39
N PRO A 302 6.64 -16.82 -17.79
CA PRO A 302 8.08 -17.10 -17.79
C PRO A 302 8.90 -16.23 -18.74
N ASP A 303 8.31 -15.75 -19.84
CA ASP A 303 9.00 -14.88 -20.81
C ASP A 303 9.18 -13.46 -20.23
N GLU A 304 8.22 -12.96 -19.45
CA GLU A 304 8.33 -11.71 -18.71
C GLU A 304 9.42 -11.82 -17.64
N ALA A 305 9.44 -12.93 -16.89
CA ALA A 305 10.47 -13.18 -15.88
C ALA A 305 11.89 -13.14 -16.48
N ALA A 306 12.11 -13.82 -17.61
CA ALA A 306 13.39 -13.82 -18.29
C ALA A 306 13.80 -12.43 -18.76
N TRP A 307 12.87 -11.64 -19.29
CA TRP A 307 13.12 -10.25 -19.70
C TRP A 307 13.49 -9.36 -18.51
N LEU A 308 12.78 -9.48 -17.38
CA LEU A 308 13.05 -8.70 -16.18
C LEU A 308 14.43 -8.99 -15.59
N VAL A 309 14.83 -10.26 -15.53
CA VAL A 309 16.16 -10.65 -15.08
C VAL A 309 17.25 -10.00 -15.94
N GLU A 310 17.10 -10.04 -17.26
CA GLU A 310 18.05 -9.42 -18.19
C GLU A 310 18.07 -7.89 -18.04
N ALA A 311 16.90 -7.26 -17.89
CA ALA A 311 16.80 -5.80 -17.73
C ALA A 311 17.45 -5.31 -16.43
N MET A 312 17.43 -6.11 -15.36
CA MET A 312 18.00 -5.77 -14.06
C MET A 312 19.46 -6.19 -13.89
N HIS A 313 19.97 -7.03 -14.78
CA HIS A 313 21.32 -7.61 -14.67
C HIS A 313 22.46 -6.57 -14.60
N GLN A 314 22.27 -5.38 -15.17
CA GLN A 314 23.27 -4.31 -15.12
C GLN A 314 23.25 -3.53 -13.78
N THR A 315 22.15 -3.59 -13.05
CA THR A 315 21.95 -2.83 -11.82
C THR A 315 22.22 -3.70 -10.59
N LEU A 316 21.79 -4.96 -10.62
CA LEU A 316 21.92 -5.89 -9.50
C LEU A 316 23.21 -6.70 -9.62
N SER A 317 23.92 -6.86 -8.49
CA SER A 317 25.19 -7.61 -8.43
C SER A 317 25.00 -9.12 -8.47
N ASP A 318 23.87 -9.61 -7.96
CA ASP A 318 23.48 -11.03 -7.91
C ASP A 318 21.98 -11.17 -8.18
N THR A 319 21.59 -11.26 -9.45
CA THR A 319 20.20 -11.39 -9.86
C THR A 319 19.53 -12.64 -9.31
N ALA A 320 20.28 -13.73 -9.06
CA ALA A 320 19.73 -14.96 -8.53
C ALA A 320 19.25 -14.80 -7.08
N ALA A 321 19.97 -14.02 -6.29
CA ALA A 321 19.61 -13.74 -4.90
C ALA A 321 18.72 -12.50 -4.74
N GLN A 322 18.89 -11.49 -5.61
CA GLN A 322 18.22 -10.20 -5.46
C GLN A 322 16.89 -10.08 -6.21
N ILE A 323 16.58 -10.98 -7.13
CA ILE A 323 15.24 -11.04 -7.76
C ILE A 323 14.46 -12.20 -7.15
N VAL A 324 13.22 -11.93 -6.75
CA VAL A 324 12.33 -12.93 -6.16
C VAL A 324 10.99 -12.89 -6.89
N PHE A 325 10.57 -14.01 -7.43
CA PHE A 325 9.27 -14.15 -8.08
C PHE A 325 8.22 -14.65 -7.09
N LEU A 326 7.11 -13.91 -7.02
CA LEU A 326 5.87 -14.36 -6.37
C LEU A 326 5.03 -15.03 -7.46
N THR A 327 4.96 -16.37 -7.49
CA THR A 327 4.38 -17.10 -8.61
C THR A 327 3.79 -18.45 -8.20
N ASP A 328 2.70 -18.85 -8.86
CA ASP A 328 2.14 -20.20 -8.81
C ASP A 328 2.75 -21.11 -9.90
N SER A 329 3.45 -20.55 -10.86
CA SER A 329 4.07 -21.27 -11.96
C SER A 329 5.15 -22.24 -11.49
N ARG A 330 5.23 -23.40 -12.12
CA ARG A 330 6.27 -24.41 -11.91
C ARG A 330 7.28 -24.45 -13.06
N ASP A 331 7.28 -23.42 -13.92
CA ASP A 331 8.26 -23.31 -14.99
C ASP A 331 9.66 -23.08 -14.38
N THR A 332 10.63 -23.87 -14.85
CA THR A 332 12.01 -23.87 -14.30
C THR A 332 12.76 -22.56 -14.55
N ARG A 333 12.28 -21.70 -15.46
CA ARG A 333 12.88 -20.38 -15.69
C ARG A 333 12.78 -19.46 -14.48
N PHE A 334 11.73 -19.58 -13.68
CA PHE A 334 11.62 -18.84 -12.41
C PHE A 334 12.68 -19.30 -11.39
N GLU A 335 13.08 -20.57 -11.44
CA GLU A 335 14.02 -21.13 -10.48
C GLU A 335 15.48 -20.66 -10.68
N ALA A 336 15.76 -19.88 -11.70
CA ALA A 336 17.04 -19.18 -11.82
C ALA A 336 17.22 -18.14 -10.70
N CYS A 337 16.13 -17.55 -10.21
CA CYS A 337 16.07 -16.54 -9.15
C CYS A 337 15.36 -17.08 -7.90
N GLY A 338 15.14 -16.22 -6.90
CA GLY A 338 14.30 -16.55 -5.75
C GLY A 338 12.85 -16.84 -6.16
N VAL A 339 12.18 -17.77 -5.48
CA VAL A 339 10.78 -18.12 -5.77
C VAL A 339 10.01 -18.29 -4.47
N ILE A 340 8.91 -17.57 -4.38
CA ILE A 340 7.95 -17.63 -3.27
C ILE A 340 6.60 -18.05 -3.84
N ARG A 341 6.00 -19.09 -3.27
CA ARG A 341 4.70 -19.63 -3.69
C ARG A 341 3.65 -19.49 -2.59
N PRO A 342 2.36 -19.39 -2.92
CA PRO A 342 1.32 -19.42 -1.90
C PRO A 342 1.43 -20.66 -1.01
N LEU A 343 1.39 -20.48 0.32
CA LEU A 343 1.48 -21.59 1.27
C LEU A 343 0.29 -22.52 1.15
N LEU A 344 -0.91 -21.93 1.07
CA LEU A 344 -2.15 -22.66 0.87
C LEU A 344 -2.68 -22.34 -0.53
N GLN A 345 -3.01 -23.34 -1.31
CA GLN A 345 -3.72 -23.11 -2.56
C GLN A 345 -5.12 -22.58 -2.24
N THR A 346 -5.40 -21.37 -2.63
CA THR A 346 -6.76 -20.84 -2.60
C THR A 346 -7.56 -21.64 -3.64
N GLY A 347 -8.38 -22.59 -3.17
CA GLY A 347 -9.32 -23.29 -4.04
C GLY A 347 -10.11 -22.25 -4.83
N GLY A 348 -10.11 -22.40 -6.17
CA GLY A 348 -10.74 -21.51 -7.13
C GLY A 348 -12.26 -21.43 -6.97
#